data_aa58ae98b6005def358e77b15ee7e176
#
_entry.id   aa58ae98b6005def358e77b15ee7e176
#
_cell.length_a   1.000
_cell.length_b   1.000
_cell.length_c   1.000
_cell.angle_alpha   90.00
_cell.angle_beta   90.00
_cell.angle_gamma   90.00
#
_symmetry.space_group_name_H-M   'P 1'
#
loop_
_entity.id
_entity.type
_entity.pdbx_description
1 polymer ?
#
loop_
_entity_poly.entity_id
_entity_poly.type
_entity_poly.pdbx_seq_one_letter_code
_entity_poly.pdbx_strand_id
1 'polypeptide(L)'
;MESNRGKLLINPFMVNGYLSTNASINKLTLSKMPEQYEIKENLKGKTALDVFSTDLLIEEIKKRSKELKLNLNNIEEKSLPYYLNLALESSEEDIRKTAEDITKIFGERLAVILLTLRKGYKESRSKRKDWEDSHWQLWSELETVILAGGLASSKIGERFKYYIEEVFKKEKESCYNIILNKDSSNMAIKGCSTFIKYGDINKSYLVFDFGQSFIKRSLVKIQGSKLEEIINLDKVISKYVTWEFNSLEEEKKEAYNLNKYILQVIKSSIDELIKKGEEVGEYIPISIANYVKEGNFVNRGGYGKLRLISSNYEEYLSDYLYDKYNKRFVIKLIHDGTAMAKAFDNYNNSVCISLGTAFGIGFPNK
;
A
#
# COMPACT_ATOMS: atom_id res chain seq x y z
N MET A 1 -33.48 -6.30 13.11
CA MET A 1 -32.05 -6.11 13.40
C MET A 1 -31.80 -4.61 13.25
N GLU A 2 -31.71 -3.89 14.36
CA GLU A 2 -31.36 -2.47 14.33
C GLU A 2 -29.94 -2.33 13.79
N SER A 3 -29.79 -1.53 12.74
CA SER A 3 -28.50 -1.30 12.09
C SER A 3 -27.59 -0.56 13.07
N ASN A 4 -26.48 -1.17 13.44
CA ASN A 4 -25.37 -0.60 14.22
C ASN A 4 -24.63 0.54 13.43
N ARG A 5 -25.35 1.28 12.61
CA ARG A 5 -24.78 2.41 11.85
C ARG A 5 -24.36 3.51 12.82
N GLY A 6 -23.06 3.67 12.98
CA GLY A 6 -22.45 4.74 13.77
C GLY A 6 -21.58 4.31 14.94
N LYS A 7 -21.55 3.02 15.31
CA LYS A 7 -20.63 2.54 16.35
C LYS A 7 -19.25 2.29 15.73
N LEU A 8 -18.23 2.91 16.27
CA LEU A 8 -16.85 2.65 15.85
C LEU A 8 -16.46 1.21 16.21
N LEU A 9 -16.01 0.45 15.22
CA LEU A 9 -15.54 -0.93 15.43
C LEU A 9 -14.19 -0.92 16.17
N ILE A 10 -14.04 -1.87 17.10
CA ILE A 10 -12.75 -2.13 17.74
C ILE A 10 -11.88 -2.88 16.71
N ASN A 11 -10.69 -2.35 16.46
CA ASN A 11 -9.76 -2.94 15.50
C ASN A 11 -8.74 -3.84 16.21
N PRO A 12 -8.87 -5.17 16.14
CA PRO A 12 -7.95 -6.11 16.79
C PRO A 12 -6.55 -6.16 16.15
N PHE A 13 -6.39 -5.61 14.94
CA PHE A 13 -5.09 -5.49 14.30
C PHE A 13 -4.26 -4.31 14.83
N MET A 14 -4.88 -3.43 15.63
CA MET A 14 -4.17 -2.31 16.24
C MET A 14 -3.73 -2.66 17.66
N VAL A 15 -2.43 -2.80 17.88
CA VAL A 15 -1.84 -3.11 19.18
C VAL A 15 -1.02 -1.92 19.67
N ASN A 16 -1.44 -1.30 20.76
CA ASN A 16 -0.78 -0.10 21.32
C ASN A 16 -0.61 1.03 20.29
N GLY A 17 -1.59 1.21 19.40
CA GLY A 17 -1.58 2.26 18.36
C GLY A 17 -0.74 1.92 17.11
N TYR A 18 -0.20 0.70 17.00
CA TYR A 18 0.57 0.23 15.86
C TYR A 18 -0.13 -0.92 15.15
N LEU A 19 -0.03 -0.95 13.83
CA LEU A 19 -0.59 -2.04 13.03
C LEU A 19 0.23 -3.32 13.23
N SER A 20 -0.44 -4.38 13.61
CA SER A 20 0.16 -5.71 13.76
C SER A 20 0.49 -6.34 12.40
N THR A 21 1.56 -7.13 12.32
CA THR A 21 1.98 -7.83 11.09
C THR A 21 0.94 -8.85 10.59
N ASN A 22 0.08 -9.35 11.48
CA ASN A 22 -0.99 -10.25 11.11
C ASN A 22 -2.16 -9.56 10.39
N ALA A 23 -2.18 -8.21 10.29
CA ALA A 23 -3.16 -7.49 9.48
C ALA A 23 -3.05 -7.80 7.98
N SER A 24 -1.89 -8.28 7.51
CA SER A 24 -1.69 -8.65 6.11
C SER A 24 -2.65 -9.74 5.65
N ILE A 25 -3.34 -9.52 4.54
CA ILE A 25 -4.22 -10.51 3.90
C ILE A 25 -3.51 -11.40 2.89
N ASN A 26 -2.22 -11.18 2.62
CA ASN A 26 -1.46 -11.94 1.62
C ASN A 26 -1.53 -13.47 1.85
N LYS A 27 -1.55 -13.91 3.11
CA LYS A 27 -1.64 -15.32 3.50
C LYS A 27 -3.08 -15.82 3.70
N LEU A 28 -4.09 -15.03 3.34
CA LEU A 28 -5.50 -15.46 3.42
C LEU A 28 -5.73 -16.61 2.43
N THR A 29 -6.12 -17.77 2.94
CA THR A 29 -6.43 -18.92 2.08
C THR A 29 -7.88 -18.88 1.62
N LEU A 30 -8.09 -18.97 0.30
CA LEU A 30 -9.40 -19.04 -0.33
C LEU A 30 -9.91 -20.49 -0.24
N SER A 31 -10.79 -20.76 0.71
CA SER A 31 -11.24 -22.13 0.98
C SER A 31 -12.54 -22.48 0.27
N LYS A 32 -13.30 -21.48 -0.17
CA LYS A 32 -14.60 -21.66 -0.82
C LYS A 32 -14.71 -20.73 -2.03
N MET A 33 -15.29 -21.26 -3.11
CA MET A 33 -15.63 -20.46 -4.30
C MET A 33 -17.05 -19.90 -4.16
N PRO A 34 -17.40 -18.81 -4.87
CA PRO A 34 -18.78 -18.35 -5.02
C PRO A 34 -19.68 -19.49 -5.51
N GLU A 35 -20.92 -19.55 -5.03
CA GLU A 35 -21.87 -20.61 -5.38
C GLU A 35 -22.85 -20.18 -6.48
N GLN A 36 -23.15 -18.87 -6.54
CA GLN A 36 -24.14 -18.29 -7.47
C GLN A 36 -23.50 -17.51 -8.60
N TYR A 37 -22.20 -17.23 -8.50
CA TYR A 37 -21.41 -16.58 -9.54
C TYR A 37 -20.36 -17.54 -10.10
N GLU A 38 -20.46 -17.85 -11.39
CA GLU A 38 -19.54 -18.78 -12.05
C GLU A 38 -18.20 -18.11 -12.33
N ILE A 39 -17.14 -18.58 -11.67
CA ILE A 39 -15.76 -18.21 -11.93
C ILE A 39 -15.07 -19.38 -12.63
N LYS A 40 -14.49 -19.13 -13.81
CA LYS A 40 -13.86 -20.16 -14.64
C LYS A 40 -12.64 -20.81 -13.98
N GLU A 41 -11.94 -20.05 -13.13
CA GLU A 41 -10.73 -20.50 -12.45
C GLU A 41 -11.04 -21.16 -11.10
N ASN A 42 -10.33 -22.23 -10.79
CA ASN A 42 -10.36 -22.80 -9.45
C ASN A 42 -9.32 -22.10 -8.56
N LEU A 43 -9.78 -21.22 -7.68
CA LEU A 43 -8.95 -20.49 -6.72
C LEU A 43 -8.87 -21.19 -5.36
N LYS A 44 -9.62 -22.28 -5.16
CA LYS A 44 -9.70 -22.98 -3.88
C LYS A 44 -8.34 -23.52 -3.44
N GLY A 45 -7.96 -23.21 -2.21
CA GLY A 45 -6.70 -23.64 -1.59
C GLY A 45 -5.53 -22.69 -1.81
N LYS A 46 -5.63 -21.76 -2.75
CA LYS A 46 -4.61 -20.73 -3.00
C LYS A 46 -4.70 -19.62 -1.95
N THR A 47 -3.59 -18.89 -1.75
CA THR A 47 -3.60 -17.68 -0.92
C THR A 47 -4.01 -16.46 -1.75
N ALA A 48 -4.37 -15.36 -1.07
CA ALA A 48 -4.69 -14.11 -1.76
C ALA A 48 -3.54 -13.62 -2.64
N LEU A 49 -2.28 -13.77 -2.18
CA LEU A 49 -1.09 -13.39 -2.95
C LEU A 49 -0.87 -14.30 -4.16
N ASP A 50 -1.20 -15.59 -4.07
CA ASP A 50 -1.07 -16.54 -5.19
C ASP A 50 -2.05 -16.25 -6.33
N VAL A 51 -3.11 -15.48 -6.08
CA VAL A 51 -4.14 -15.20 -7.09
C VAL A 51 -4.17 -13.75 -7.55
N PHE A 52 -3.62 -12.82 -6.77
CA PHE A 52 -3.67 -11.40 -7.10
C PHE A 52 -2.37 -10.68 -6.71
N SER A 53 -1.66 -10.20 -7.70
CA SER A 53 -0.54 -9.24 -7.58
C SER A 53 -0.35 -8.50 -8.90
N THR A 54 0.41 -7.41 -8.88
CA THR A 54 0.81 -6.71 -10.12
C THR A 54 1.63 -7.62 -11.04
N ASP A 55 2.49 -8.47 -10.48
CA ASP A 55 3.33 -9.37 -11.27
C ASP A 55 2.48 -10.42 -12.00
N LEU A 56 1.48 -11.00 -11.34
CA LEU A 56 0.52 -11.90 -11.99
C LEU A 56 -0.27 -11.22 -13.11
N LEU A 57 -0.66 -9.96 -12.92
CA LEU A 57 -1.33 -9.18 -13.96
C LEU A 57 -0.40 -8.94 -15.15
N ILE A 58 0.85 -8.60 -14.90
CA ILE A 58 1.88 -8.43 -15.92
C ILE A 58 2.07 -9.71 -16.73
N GLU A 59 2.18 -10.86 -16.07
CA GLU A 59 2.29 -12.16 -16.74
C GLU A 59 1.07 -12.47 -17.63
N GLU A 60 -0.14 -12.14 -17.17
CA GLU A 60 -1.36 -12.35 -17.98
C GLU A 60 -1.40 -11.41 -19.19
N ILE A 61 -0.95 -10.15 -19.05
CA ILE A 61 -0.81 -9.22 -20.17
C ILE A 61 0.21 -9.74 -21.18
N LYS A 62 1.36 -10.25 -20.73
CA LYS A 62 2.38 -10.83 -21.59
C LYS A 62 1.84 -12.01 -22.40
N LYS A 63 1.11 -12.92 -21.78
CA LYS A 63 0.49 -14.08 -22.46
C LYS A 63 -0.42 -13.66 -23.61
N ARG A 64 -1.13 -12.54 -23.45
CA ARG A 64 -2.09 -12.01 -24.43
C ARG A 64 -1.58 -10.80 -25.21
N SER A 65 -0.25 -10.58 -25.20
CA SER A 65 0.38 -9.42 -25.84
C SER A 65 0.08 -9.30 -27.34
N LYS A 66 -0.03 -10.44 -28.04
CA LYS A 66 -0.38 -10.47 -29.48
C LYS A 66 -1.81 -9.98 -29.72
N GLU A 67 -2.77 -10.41 -28.90
CA GLU A 67 -4.18 -10.01 -28.97
C GLU A 67 -4.34 -8.53 -28.63
N LEU A 68 -3.54 -8.03 -27.66
CA LEU A 68 -3.47 -6.62 -27.29
C LEU A 68 -2.63 -5.77 -28.27
N LYS A 69 -2.01 -6.37 -29.29
CA LYS A 69 -1.07 -5.73 -30.25
C LYS A 69 0.09 -5.00 -29.57
N LEU A 70 0.60 -5.54 -28.45
CA LEU A 70 1.73 -4.97 -27.72
C LEU A 70 3.05 -5.53 -28.23
N ASN A 71 4.00 -4.62 -28.55
CA ASN A 71 5.38 -5.00 -28.85
C ASN A 71 6.21 -4.98 -27.57
N LEU A 72 6.35 -6.14 -26.92
CA LEU A 72 7.04 -6.27 -25.62
C LEU A 72 8.52 -5.87 -25.67
N ASN A 73 9.18 -5.87 -26.84
CA ASN A 73 10.58 -5.45 -26.94
C ASN A 73 10.78 -3.96 -26.69
N ASN A 74 9.74 -3.17 -26.87
CA ASN A 74 9.77 -1.70 -26.74
C ASN A 74 9.06 -1.19 -25.48
N ILE A 75 8.58 -2.08 -24.62
CA ILE A 75 7.78 -1.72 -23.44
C ILE A 75 8.51 -2.22 -22.19
N GLU A 76 8.78 -1.31 -21.26
CA GLU A 76 9.23 -1.70 -19.92
C GLU A 76 8.14 -2.53 -19.23
N GLU A 77 8.51 -3.68 -18.70
CA GLU A 77 7.58 -4.65 -18.13
C GLU A 77 6.65 -4.04 -17.06
N LYS A 78 7.21 -3.21 -16.17
CA LYS A 78 6.45 -2.51 -15.13
C LYS A 78 5.42 -1.51 -15.66
N SER A 79 5.51 -1.14 -16.94
CA SER A 79 4.57 -0.25 -17.61
C SER A 79 3.40 -1.00 -18.26
N LEU A 80 3.41 -2.34 -18.32
CA LEU A 80 2.35 -3.12 -18.97
C LEU A 80 0.95 -2.84 -18.41
N PRO A 81 0.72 -2.63 -17.09
CA PRO A 81 -0.60 -2.24 -16.60
C PRO A 81 -1.11 -0.90 -17.18
N TYR A 82 -0.22 0.05 -17.47
CA TYR A 82 -0.59 1.29 -18.17
C TYR A 82 -1.10 1.00 -19.59
N TYR A 83 -0.44 0.11 -20.34
CA TYR A 83 -0.90 -0.27 -21.68
C TYR A 83 -2.20 -1.06 -21.65
N LEU A 84 -2.43 -1.91 -20.64
CA LEU A 84 -3.73 -2.54 -20.43
C LEU A 84 -4.82 -1.49 -20.19
N ASN A 85 -4.52 -0.45 -19.43
CA ASN A 85 -5.45 0.64 -19.18
C ASN A 85 -5.81 1.39 -20.49
N LEU A 86 -4.83 1.62 -21.38
CA LEU A 86 -5.10 2.19 -22.71
C LEU A 86 -5.93 1.24 -23.58
N ALA A 87 -5.64 -0.07 -23.53
CA ALA A 87 -6.37 -1.09 -24.28
C ALA A 87 -7.88 -1.15 -23.90
N LEU A 88 -8.23 -0.88 -22.65
CA LEU A 88 -9.63 -0.77 -22.21
C LEU A 88 -10.40 0.39 -22.88
N GLU A 89 -9.71 1.39 -23.39
CA GLU A 89 -10.26 2.55 -24.08
C GLU A 89 -10.04 2.48 -25.60
N SER A 90 -9.52 1.35 -26.11
CA SER A 90 -9.26 1.17 -27.55
C SER A 90 -10.54 1.25 -28.37
N SER A 91 -10.45 1.91 -29.54
CA SER A 91 -11.50 1.88 -30.56
C SER A 91 -11.63 0.52 -31.25
N GLU A 92 -10.57 -0.29 -31.21
CA GLU A 92 -10.55 -1.65 -31.76
C GLU A 92 -11.23 -2.61 -30.78
N GLU A 93 -12.35 -3.20 -31.20
CA GLU A 93 -13.20 -4.05 -30.34
C GLU A 93 -12.45 -5.26 -29.81
N ASP A 94 -11.63 -5.94 -30.60
CA ASP A 94 -10.89 -7.14 -30.19
C ASP A 94 -9.88 -6.82 -29.10
N ILE A 95 -9.16 -5.68 -29.22
CA ILE A 95 -8.20 -5.22 -28.20
C ILE A 95 -8.96 -4.91 -26.89
N ARG A 96 -10.04 -4.16 -26.99
CA ARG A 96 -10.85 -3.79 -25.83
C ARG A 96 -11.42 -5.03 -25.13
N LYS A 97 -11.95 -6.00 -25.89
CA LYS A 97 -12.48 -7.26 -25.37
C LYS A 97 -11.40 -8.07 -24.64
N THR A 98 -10.21 -8.19 -25.22
CA THR A 98 -9.09 -8.86 -24.57
C THR A 98 -8.71 -8.18 -23.26
N ALA A 99 -8.67 -6.85 -23.22
CA ALA A 99 -8.37 -6.08 -22.01
C ALA A 99 -9.47 -6.25 -20.94
N GLU A 100 -10.75 -6.27 -21.34
CA GLU A 100 -11.89 -6.57 -20.48
C GLU A 100 -11.79 -7.99 -19.88
N ASP A 101 -11.44 -8.99 -20.67
CA ASP A 101 -11.28 -10.37 -20.19
C ASP A 101 -10.18 -10.48 -19.15
N ILE A 102 -9.03 -9.81 -19.35
CA ILE A 102 -7.94 -9.79 -18.37
C ILE A 102 -8.41 -9.12 -17.07
N THR A 103 -9.03 -7.93 -17.17
CA THR A 103 -9.49 -7.21 -15.98
C THR A 103 -10.62 -7.92 -15.26
N LYS A 104 -11.46 -8.68 -15.98
CA LYS A 104 -12.48 -9.55 -15.40
C LYS A 104 -11.86 -10.62 -14.52
N ILE A 105 -10.86 -11.35 -15.02
CA ILE A 105 -10.16 -12.39 -14.25
C ILE A 105 -9.65 -11.84 -12.92
N PHE A 106 -8.95 -10.71 -12.93
CA PHE A 106 -8.38 -10.11 -11.71
C PHE A 106 -9.44 -9.46 -10.81
N GLY A 107 -10.48 -8.88 -11.39
CA GLY A 107 -11.64 -8.36 -10.64
C GLY A 107 -12.39 -9.45 -9.90
N GLU A 108 -12.62 -10.61 -10.55
CA GLU A 108 -13.23 -11.79 -9.95
C GLU A 108 -12.37 -12.38 -8.82
N ARG A 109 -11.04 -12.46 -9.03
CA ARG A 109 -10.09 -12.91 -7.98
C ARG A 109 -10.14 -12.01 -6.75
N LEU A 110 -10.13 -10.69 -6.95
CA LEU A 110 -10.25 -9.71 -5.87
C LEU A 110 -11.61 -9.81 -5.15
N ALA A 111 -12.69 -10.05 -5.91
CA ALA A 111 -14.01 -10.28 -5.35
C ALA A 111 -14.05 -11.51 -4.44
N VAL A 112 -13.43 -12.64 -4.83
CA VAL A 112 -13.35 -13.85 -4.00
C VAL A 112 -12.56 -13.60 -2.72
N ILE A 113 -11.47 -12.83 -2.79
CA ILE A 113 -10.69 -12.45 -1.61
C ILE A 113 -11.58 -11.66 -0.64
N LEU A 114 -12.26 -10.62 -1.11
CA LEU A 114 -13.12 -9.76 -0.29
C LEU A 114 -14.35 -10.54 0.24
N LEU A 115 -14.94 -11.42 -0.56
CA LEU A 115 -16.05 -12.29 -0.13
C LEU A 115 -15.60 -13.27 0.96
N THR A 116 -14.39 -13.81 0.85
CA THR A 116 -13.80 -14.69 1.89
C THR A 116 -13.62 -13.94 3.21
N LEU A 117 -13.16 -12.69 3.16
CA LEU A 117 -13.04 -11.82 4.33
C LEU A 117 -14.40 -11.50 4.94
N ARG A 118 -15.39 -11.14 4.12
CA ARG A 118 -16.75 -10.82 4.56
C ARG A 118 -17.43 -12.00 5.25
N LYS A 119 -17.38 -13.18 4.64
CA LYS A 119 -18.05 -14.38 5.16
C LYS A 119 -17.28 -15.08 6.28
N GLY A 120 -15.97 -14.94 6.32
CA GLY A 120 -15.13 -15.60 7.32
C GLY A 120 -15.39 -17.11 7.41
N TYR A 121 -15.33 -17.81 6.28
CA TYR A 121 -15.60 -19.25 6.21
C TYR A 121 -14.79 -20.06 7.23
N LYS A 122 -15.42 -21.05 7.87
CA LYS A 122 -14.79 -21.89 8.90
C LYS A 122 -13.46 -22.49 8.44
N GLU A 123 -13.40 -22.95 7.20
CA GLU A 123 -12.21 -23.53 6.59
C GLU A 123 -11.07 -22.50 6.38
N SER A 124 -11.42 -21.25 6.07
CA SER A 124 -10.43 -20.15 5.97
C SER A 124 -9.91 -19.76 7.36
N ARG A 125 -10.80 -19.72 8.36
CA ARG A 125 -10.43 -19.47 9.77
C ARG A 125 -9.44 -20.51 10.28
N SER A 126 -9.67 -21.80 10.00
CA SER A 126 -8.81 -22.89 10.46
C SER A 126 -7.38 -22.83 9.89
N LYS A 127 -7.19 -22.20 8.73
CA LYS A 127 -5.89 -22.01 8.08
C LYS A 127 -5.18 -20.72 8.51
N ARG A 128 -5.91 -19.78 9.10
CA ARG A 128 -5.42 -18.49 9.56
C ARG A 128 -5.32 -18.45 11.09
N LYS A 129 -4.44 -19.28 11.65
CA LYS A 129 -4.30 -19.51 13.11
C LYS A 129 -3.85 -18.27 13.89
N ASP A 130 -3.29 -17.28 13.22
CA ASP A 130 -2.87 -15.99 13.76
C ASP A 130 -4.02 -14.97 13.86
N TRP A 131 -5.24 -15.35 13.41
CA TRP A 131 -6.46 -14.56 13.54
C TRP A 131 -7.45 -15.22 14.49
N GLU A 132 -7.91 -14.44 15.46
CA GLU A 132 -9.01 -14.79 16.37
C GLU A 132 -10.37 -14.41 15.76
N ASP A 133 -11.46 -14.78 16.41
CA ASP A 133 -12.82 -14.43 15.96
C ASP A 133 -13.06 -12.93 15.84
N SER A 134 -12.43 -12.12 16.69
CA SER A 134 -12.49 -10.65 16.62
C SER A 134 -11.92 -10.07 15.32
N HIS A 135 -10.87 -10.68 14.74
CA HIS A 135 -10.29 -10.28 13.47
C HIS A 135 -11.27 -10.55 12.31
N TRP A 136 -11.90 -11.73 12.31
CA TRP A 136 -12.91 -12.09 11.32
C TRP A 136 -14.18 -11.25 11.46
N GLN A 137 -14.59 -10.99 12.70
CA GLN A 137 -15.73 -10.11 13.00
C GLN A 137 -15.48 -8.71 12.43
N LEU A 138 -14.29 -8.11 12.65
CA LEU A 138 -13.96 -6.82 12.06
C LEU A 138 -14.19 -6.85 10.55
N TRP A 139 -13.59 -7.81 9.82
CA TRP A 139 -13.76 -7.91 8.37
C TRP A 139 -15.23 -8.08 7.94
N SER A 140 -16.02 -8.82 8.70
CA SER A 140 -17.46 -9.01 8.41
C SER A 140 -18.31 -7.76 8.67
N GLU A 141 -17.86 -6.86 9.53
CA GLU A 141 -18.58 -5.65 9.95
C GLU A 141 -18.08 -4.37 9.28
N LEU A 142 -16.90 -4.38 8.65
CA LEU A 142 -16.40 -3.22 7.88
C LEU A 142 -17.43 -2.76 6.85
N GLU A 143 -17.62 -1.46 6.75
CA GLU A 143 -18.56 -0.85 5.81
C GLU A 143 -17.89 -0.47 4.49
N THR A 144 -16.65 0.00 4.54
CA THR A 144 -15.96 0.57 3.37
C THR A 144 -14.60 -0.09 3.13
N VAL A 145 -14.34 -0.44 1.88
CA VAL A 145 -13.02 -0.83 1.37
C VAL A 145 -12.52 0.23 0.42
N ILE A 146 -11.40 0.86 0.76
CA ILE A 146 -10.73 1.85 -0.08
C ILE A 146 -9.63 1.13 -0.84
N LEU A 147 -9.81 0.99 -2.15
CA LEU A 147 -8.80 0.41 -3.03
C LEU A 147 -7.81 1.50 -3.46
N ALA A 148 -6.54 1.21 -3.29
CA ALA A 148 -5.43 2.13 -3.49
C ALA A 148 -4.31 1.49 -4.33
N GLY A 149 -3.29 2.27 -4.67
CA GLY A 149 -2.20 1.84 -5.55
C GLY A 149 -2.48 2.09 -7.02
N GLY A 150 -1.48 1.84 -7.86
CA GLY A 150 -1.53 2.17 -9.29
C GLY A 150 -2.65 1.47 -10.06
N LEU A 151 -3.01 0.25 -9.67
CA LEU A 151 -4.09 -0.51 -10.30
C LEU A 151 -5.48 0.01 -9.94
N ALA A 152 -5.64 0.65 -8.78
CA ALA A 152 -6.93 1.14 -8.33
C ALA A 152 -7.30 2.52 -8.91
N SER A 153 -6.32 3.32 -9.32
CA SER A 153 -6.51 4.72 -9.74
C SER A 153 -6.95 4.91 -11.20
N SER A 154 -7.13 3.84 -11.95
CA SER A 154 -7.33 3.83 -13.39
C SER A 154 -8.60 3.09 -13.80
N LYS A 155 -8.84 2.94 -15.11
CA LYS A 155 -9.94 2.14 -15.66
C LYS A 155 -9.91 0.69 -15.18
N ILE A 156 -8.70 0.14 -14.99
CA ILE A 156 -8.52 -1.19 -14.38
C ILE A 156 -9.22 -1.25 -13.02
N GLY A 157 -9.01 -0.24 -12.16
CA GLY A 157 -9.68 -0.15 -10.86
C GLY A 157 -11.20 -0.07 -10.97
N GLU A 158 -11.73 0.70 -11.94
CA GLU A 158 -13.16 0.78 -12.21
C GLU A 158 -13.73 -0.60 -12.59
N ARG A 159 -13.01 -1.39 -13.41
CA ARG A 159 -13.37 -2.77 -13.75
C ARG A 159 -13.31 -3.71 -12.55
N PHE A 160 -12.29 -3.60 -11.72
CA PHE A 160 -12.22 -4.39 -10.49
C PHE A 160 -13.40 -4.11 -9.57
N LYS A 161 -13.72 -2.85 -9.34
CA LYS A 161 -14.90 -2.45 -8.56
C LYS A 161 -16.18 -3.06 -9.13
N TYR A 162 -16.41 -2.95 -10.44
CA TYR A 162 -17.57 -3.52 -11.13
C TYR A 162 -17.69 -5.03 -10.86
N TYR A 163 -16.62 -5.82 -11.04
CA TYR A 163 -16.67 -7.26 -10.84
C TYR A 163 -16.82 -7.65 -9.35
N ILE A 164 -16.25 -6.88 -8.42
CA ILE A 164 -16.50 -7.08 -6.99
C ILE A 164 -18.01 -6.93 -6.70
N GLU A 165 -18.61 -5.85 -7.14
CA GLU A 165 -20.03 -5.56 -6.91
C GLU A 165 -20.94 -6.63 -7.57
N GLU A 166 -20.64 -7.09 -8.79
CA GLU A 166 -21.39 -8.14 -9.47
C GLU A 166 -21.30 -9.49 -8.75
N VAL A 167 -20.11 -9.90 -8.27
CA VAL A 167 -19.97 -11.15 -7.52
C VAL A 167 -20.77 -11.10 -6.22
N PHE A 168 -20.64 -10.03 -5.43
CA PHE A 168 -21.39 -9.88 -4.18
C PHE A 168 -22.89 -9.86 -4.41
N LYS A 169 -23.36 -9.17 -5.44
CA LYS A 169 -24.78 -9.11 -5.82
C LYS A 169 -25.33 -10.51 -6.17
N LYS A 170 -24.62 -11.27 -6.98
CA LYS A 170 -25.03 -12.64 -7.35
C LYS A 170 -25.01 -13.59 -6.14
N GLU A 171 -24.03 -13.47 -5.27
CA GLU A 171 -23.94 -14.25 -4.02
C GLU A 171 -24.97 -13.80 -2.97
N LYS A 172 -25.78 -12.75 -3.25
CA LYS A 172 -26.75 -12.15 -2.32
C LYS A 172 -26.11 -11.75 -0.99
N GLU A 173 -24.87 -11.28 -1.08
CA GLU A 173 -24.09 -10.83 0.08
C GLU A 173 -24.01 -9.30 0.09
N SER A 174 -24.02 -8.71 1.30
CA SER A 174 -23.84 -7.26 1.46
C SER A 174 -22.42 -6.87 1.03
N CYS A 175 -22.30 -6.11 -0.05
CA CYS A 175 -21.01 -5.61 -0.53
C CYS A 175 -20.48 -4.50 0.38
N TYR A 176 -19.16 -4.41 0.48
CA TYR A 176 -18.50 -3.20 1.00
C TYR A 176 -18.80 -2.01 0.08
N ASN A 177 -18.85 -0.82 0.64
CA ASN A 177 -18.78 0.40 -0.16
C ASN A 177 -17.35 0.51 -0.73
N ILE A 178 -17.17 0.22 -2.03
CA ILE A 178 -15.87 0.23 -2.69
C ILE A 178 -15.55 1.64 -3.16
N ILE A 179 -14.50 2.23 -2.58
CA ILE A 179 -13.97 3.54 -2.96
C ILE A 179 -12.66 3.33 -3.73
N LEU A 180 -12.56 3.95 -4.89
CA LEU A 180 -11.33 3.99 -5.69
C LEU A 180 -10.58 5.28 -5.39
N ASN A 181 -9.33 5.15 -4.98
CA ASN A 181 -8.48 6.33 -4.85
C ASN A 181 -7.85 6.69 -6.20
N LYS A 182 -8.22 7.88 -6.73
CA LYS A 182 -7.71 8.39 -8.01
C LYS A 182 -6.31 9.02 -7.89
N ASP A 183 -5.92 9.51 -6.71
CA ASP A 183 -4.61 10.13 -6.45
C ASP A 183 -3.69 9.17 -5.72
N SER A 184 -3.31 8.09 -6.41
CA SER A 184 -2.43 7.05 -5.82
C SER A 184 -0.99 7.53 -5.59
N SER A 185 -0.56 8.59 -6.28
CA SER A 185 0.82 9.08 -6.22
C SER A 185 1.15 9.76 -4.90
N ASN A 186 0.19 10.51 -4.32
CA ASN A 186 0.41 11.37 -3.15
C ASN A 186 -0.24 10.84 -1.86
N MET A 187 -0.84 9.66 -1.89
CA MET A 187 -1.64 9.17 -0.77
C MET A 187 -0.82 8.96 0.50
N ALA A 188 0.32 8.27 0.40
CA ALA A 188 1.22 8.10 1.53
C ALA A 188 1.75 9.45 2.04
N ILE A 189 2.03 10.39 1.12
CA ILE A 189 2.46 11.75 1.47
C ILE A 189 1.38 12.50 2.24
N LYS A 190 0.11 12.47 1.77
CA LYS A 190 -1.04 13.05 2.48
C LYS A 190 -1.21 12.46 3.88
N GLY A 191 -1.14 11.14 4.00
CA GLY A 191 -1.24 10.49 5.29
C GLY A 191 -0.06 10.79 6.21
N CYS A 192 1.16 10.84 5.69
CA CYS A 192 2.34 11.25 6.43
C CYS A 192 2.24 12.70 6.93
N SER A 193 1.68 13.60 6.12
CA SER A 193 1.54 15.02 6.51
C SER A 193 0.67 15.20 7.76
N THR A 194 -0.24 14.28 8.07
CA THR A 194 -1.08 14.33 9.29
C THR A 194 -0.28 14.21 10.60
N PHE A 195 0.98 13.76 10.53
CA PHE A 195 1.88 13.72 11.69
C PHE A 195 2.56 15.05 12.00
N ILE A 196 2.43 16.05 11.11
CA ILE A 196 2.93 17.42 11.32
C ILE A 196 1.80 18.23 11.98
N LYS A 197 1.81 18.32 13.31
CA LYS A 197 0.68 18.89 14.08
C LYS A 197 0.69 20.42 14.16
N TYR A 198 1.87 21.03 14.02
CA TYR A 198 2.06 22.48 14.20
C TYR A 198 2.84 23.05 13.01
N GLY A 199 2.24 22.87 11.83
CA GLY A 199 2.87 23.34 10.58
C GLY A 199 2.86 24.85 10.49
N ASP A 200 3.96 25.42 10.01
CA ASP A 200 4.13 26.82 9.61
C ASP A 200 4.15 26.88 8.09
N ILE A 201 3.24 27.65 7.50
CA ILE A 201 3.11 27.78 6.04
C ILE A 201 4.38 28.35 5.37
N ASN A 202 5.19 29.10 6.12
CA ASN A 202 6.44 29.68 5.61
C ASN A 202 7.55 28.62 5.50
N LYS A 203 7.40 27.46 6.13
CA LYS A 203 8.37 26.36 6.07
C LYS A 203 7.97 25.31 5.04
N SER A 204 8.97 24.65 4.48
CA SER A 204 8.79 23.46 3.62
C SER A 204 9.13 22.21 4.40
N TYR A 205 8.15 21.30 4.56
CA TYR A 205 8.37 20.03 5.24
C TYR A 205 8.67 18.93 4.23
N LEU A 206 9.77 18.21 4.43
CA LEU A 206 10.11 17.04 3.63
C LEU A 206 9.30 15.85 4.09
N VAL A 207 8.66 15.16 3.14
CA VAL A 207 7.95 13.91 3.34
C VAL A 207 8.48 12.88 2.36
N PHE A 208 8.74 11.68 2.86
CA PHE A 208 9.22 10.58 2.04
C PHE A 208 8.24 9.41 2.02
N ASP A 209 8.21 8.70 0.88
CA ASP A 209 7.54 7.41 0.74
C ASP A 209 8.57 6.39 0.22
N PHE A 210 9.09 5.58 1.13
CA PHE A 210 10.11 4.55 0.89
C PHE A 210 9.45 3.25 0.46
N GLY A 211 9.13 3.19 -0.85
CA GLY A 211 8.56 2.00 -1.47
C GLY A 211 9.61 0.99 -1.91
N GLN A 212 9.15 -0.18 -2.39
CA GLN A 212 10.03 -1.26 -2.87
C GLN A 212 10.81 -0.89 -4.13
N SER A 213 10.20 -0.16 -5.06
CA SER A 213 10.81 0.19 -6.36
C SER A 213 11.38 1.60 -6.39
N PHE A 214 10.72 2.54 -5.73
CA PHE A 214 11.11 3.96 -5.72
C PHE A 214 10.94 4.55 -4.33
N ILE A 215 11.82 5.49 -4.01
CA ILE A 215 11.65 6.46 -2.93
C ILE A 215 11.05 7.72 -3.55
N LYS A 216 9.81 8.05 -3.17
CA LYS A 216 9.19 9.32 -3.53
C LYS A 216 9.60 10.37 -2.49
N ARG A 217 9.79 11.58 -2.96
CA ARG A 217 10.17 12.73 -2.16
C ARG A 217 9.21 13.86 -2.46
N SER A 218 8.68 14.50 -1.45
CA SER A 218 7.75 15.60 -1.63
C SER A 218 8.01 16.69 -0.59
N LEU A 219 7.73 17.92 -0.99
CA LEU A 219 7.59 19.04 -0.08
C LEU A 219 6.11 19.24 0.22
N VAL A 220 5.78 19.49 1.45
CA VAL A 220 4.44 19.87 1.83
C VAL A 220 4.43 21.21 2.54
N LYS A 221 3.45 22.05 2.23
CA LYS A 221 3.14 23.28 2.96
C LYS A 221 1.96 22.99 3.87
N ILE A 222 2.10 23.31 5.16
CA ILE A 222 1.12 23.00 6.19
C ILE A 222 0.89 24.23 7.05
N GLN A 223 -0.39 24.56 7.23
CA GLN A 223 -0.83 25.60 8.16
C GLN A 223 -1.53 24.94 9.35
N GLY A 224 -0.90 24.96 10.51
CA GLY A 224 -1.38 24.21 11.67
C GLY A 224 -1.36 22.71 11.42
N SER A 225 -2.52 22.08 11.26
CA SER A 225 -2.66 20.66 10.87
C SER A 225 -3.20 20.47 9.45
N LYS A 226 -3.46 21.57 8.72
CA LYS A 226 -4.06 21.52 7.38
C LYS A 226 -2.99 21.51 6.30
N LEU A 227 -3.04 20.49 5.46
CA LEU A 227 -2.22 20.37 4.26
C LEU A 227 -2.75 21.35 3.20
N GLU A 228 -1.91 22.28 2.78
CA GLU A 228 -2.26 23.29 1.78
C GLU A 228 -1.69 22.95 0.39
N GLU A 229 -0.47 22.40 0.33
CA GLU A 229 0.20 22.12 -0.95
C GLU A 229 1.10 20.88 -0.85
N ILE A 230 1.21 20.13 -1.96
CA ILE A 230 2.19 19.08 -2.18
C ILE A 230 2.97 19.38 -3.46
N ILE A 231 4.27 19.48 -3.34
CA ILE A 231 5.21 19.65 -4.46
C ILE A 231 6.04 18.37 -4.55
N ASN A 232 5.82 17.58 -5.60
CA ASN A 232 6.59 16.35 -5.81
C ASN A 232 7.99 16.70 -6.35
N LEU A 233 9.00 16.11 -5.73
CA LEU A 233 10.37 16.10 -6.22
C LEU A 233 10.61 14.85 -7.06
N ASP A 234 11.71 14.82 -7.81
CA ASP A 234 12.10 13.66 -8.59
C ASP A 234 12.25 12.43 -7.68
N LYS A 235 11.52 11.36 -8.02
CA LYS A 235 11.67 10.09 -7.33
C LYS A 235 13.02 9.47 -7.62
N VAL A 236 13.58 8.74 -6.65
CA VAL A 236 14.82 7.98 -6.82
C VAL A 236 14.54 6.48 -6.74
N ILE A 237 15.36 5.69 -7.42
CA ILE A 237 15.21 4.22 -7.41
C ILE A 237 15.55 3.70 -6.01
N SER A 238 14.72 2.82 -5.46
CA SER A 238 15.04 2.11 -4.21
C SER A 238 16.18 1.12 -4.46
N LYS A 239 17.23 1.19 -3.64
CA LYS A 239 18.39 0.31 -3.72
C LYS A 239 18.52 -0.50 -2.43
N TYR A 240 19.10 -1.70 -2.53
CA TYR A 240 19.39 -2.56 -1.39
C TYR A 240 18.14 -3.01 -0.59
N VAL A 241 16.97 -3.08 -1.22
CA VAL A 241 15.69 -3.49 -0.59
C VAL A 241 15.44 -4.98 -0.85
N THR A 242 16.47 -5.82 -0.63
CA THR A 242 16.40 -7.28 -0.75
C THR A 242 15.68 -7.91 0.43
N TRP A 243 14.96 -9.03 0.19
CA TRP A 243 14.14 -9.70 1.21
C TRP A 243 14.80 -10.96 1.78
N GLU A 244 15.65 -11.62 1.01
CA GLU A 244 16.29 -12.88 1.37
C GLU A 244 17.81 -12.71 1.48
N PHE A 245 18.40 -13.40 2.42
CA PHE A 245 19.84 -13.38 2.70
C PHE A 245 20.30 -14.80 2.99
N ASN A 246 21.46 -15.17 2.44
CA ASN A 246 22.06 -16.48 2.66
C ASN A 246 22.77 -16.57 4.02
N SER A 247 23.13 -15.43 4.60
CA SER A 247 23.83 -15.36 5.88
C SER A 247 23.56 -14.06 6.64
N LEU A 248 23.84 -14.06 7.95
CA LEU A 248 23.77 -12.85 8.78
C LEU A 248 24.80 -11.79 8.33
N GLU A 249 25.95 -12.21 7.84
CA GLU A 249 27.00 -11.29 7.37
C GLU A 249 26.55 -10.56 6.09
N GLU A 250 25.88 -11.28 5.19
CA GLU A 250 25.28 -10.67 4.00
C GLU A 250 24.17 -9.68 4.39
N GLU A 251 23.29 -10.04 5.34
CA GLU A 251 22.24 -9.15 5.84
C GLU A 251 22.84 -7.87 6.46
N LYS A 252 23.89 -7.98 7.26
CA LYS A 252 24.60 -6.82 7.85
C LYS A 252 25.21 -5.90 6.79
N LYS A 253 25.87 -6.47 5.78
CA LYS A 253 26.45 -5.72 4.66
C LYS A 253 25.37 -4.96 3.90
N GLU A 254 24.26 -5.62 3.59
CA GLU A 254 23.13 -4.99 2.90
C GLU A 254 22.44 -3.94 3.79
N ALA A 255 22.33 -4.15 5.09
CA ALA A 255 21.82 -3.15 6.03
C ALA A 255 22.68 -1.88 6.04
N TYR A 256 24.01 -2.05 6.05
CA TYR A 256 24.94 -0.91 5.97
C TYR A 256 24.80 -0.14 4.65
N ASN A 257 24.75 -0.85 3.52
CA ASN A 257 24.57 -0.24 2.19
C ASN A 257 23.24 0.52 2.08
N LEU A 258 22.16 -0.09 2.57
CA LEU A 258 20.83 0.52 2.59
C LEU A 258 20.83 1.77 3.47
N ASN A 259 21.40 1.69 4.68
CA ASN A 259 21.50 2.83 5.58
C ASN A 259 22.27 4.00 4.93
N LYS A 260 23.45 3.72 4.38
CA LYS A 260 24.26 4.74 3.69
C LYS A 260 23.47 5.41 2.55
N TYR A 261 22.72 4.62 1.79
CA TYR A 261 21.90 5.13 0.70
C TYR A 261 20.74 6.01 1.20
N ILE A 262 20.02 5.59 2.25
CA ILE A 262 18.94 6.38 2.87
C ILE A 262 19.47 7.72 3.39
N LEU A 263 20.57 7.69 4.13
CA LEU A 263 21.22 8.92 4.64
C LEU A 263 21.58 9.89 3.49
N GLN A 264 22.10 9.35 2.38
CA GLN A 264 22.42 10.16 1.19
C GLN A 264 21.16 10.77 0.58
N VAL A 265 20.06 10.00 0.44
CA VAL A 265 18.79 10.48 -0.14
C VAL A 265 18.20 11.59 0.73
N ILE A 266 18.11 11.39 2.05
CA ILE A 266 17.57 12.41 2.96
C ILE A 266 18.44 13.67 2.93
N LYS A 267 19.76 13.49 3.09
CA LYS A 267 20.71 14.60 3.05
C LYS A 267 20.63 15.41 1.77
N SER A 268 20.67 14.75 0.60
CA SER A 268 20.61 15.45 -0.69
C SER A 268 19.30 16.22 -0.87
N SER A 269 18.19 15.70 -0.32
CA SER A 269 16.91 16.40 -0.37
C SER A 269 16.90 17.68 0.49
N ILE A 270 17.49 17.62 1.69
CA ILE A 270 17.64 18.80 2.56
C ILE A 270 18.58 19.83 1.90
N ASP A 271 19.73 19.39 1.39
CA ASP A 271 20.70 20.26 0.73
C ASP A 271 20.10 20.97 -0.50
N GLU A 272 19.25 20.27 -1.27
CA GLU A 272 18.54 20.85 -2.41
C GLU A 272 17.63 21.99 -1.99
N LEU A 273 16.90 21.85 -0.88
CA LEU A 273 16.02 22.90 -0.36
C LEU A 273 16.81 24.11 0.15
N ILE A 274 17.84 23.85 0.93
CA ILE A 274 18.72 24.93 1.45
C ILE A 274 19.30 25.74 0.30
N LYS A 275 19.75 25.08 -0.78
CA LYS A 275 20.25 25.76 -1.98
C LYS A 275 19.19 26.61 -2.69
N LYS A 276 17.94 26.24 -2.61
CA LYS A 276 16.80 27.01 -3.16
C LYS A 276 16.35 28.14 -2.24
N GLY A 277 16.97 28.29 -1.08
CA GLY A 277 16.59 29.30 -0.08
C GLY A 277 15.32 28.96 0.71
N GLU A 278 14.89 27.69 0.69
CA GLU A 278 13.71 27.22 1.43
C GLU A 278 14.05 27.04 2.91
N GLU A 279 13.18 27.50 3.80
CA GLU A 279 13.25 27.15 5.21
C GLU A 279 12.69 25.75 5.44
N VAL A 280 13.56 24.79 5.77
CA VAL A 280 13.18 23.40 6.00
C VAL A 280 12.56 23.26 7.38
N GLY A 281 11.32 22.73 7.45
CA GLY A 281 10.64 22.41 8.70
C GLY A 281 11.32 21.29 9.48
N GLU A 282 11.09 21.24 10.77
CA GLU A 282 11.74 20.28 11.68
C GLU A 282 11.16 18.86 11.62
N TYR A 283 9.96 18.67 11.10
CA TYR A 283 9.32 17.35 10.98
C TYR A 283 9.62 16.71 9.64
N ILE A 284 10.08 15.44 9.68
CA ILE A 284 10.32 14.61 8.48
C ILE A 284 9.61 13.28 8.66
N PRO A 285 8.30 13.19 8.37
CA PRO A 285 7.59 11.91 8.35
C PRO A 285 7.98 11.09 7.11
N ILE A 286 8.13 9.78 7.32
CA ILE A 286 8.58 8.82 6.32
C ILE A 286 7.62 7.64 6.30
N SER A 287 6.87 7.48 5.22
CA SER A 287 6.19 6.23 4.89
C SER A 287 7.25 5.19 4.49
N ILE A 288 7.14 3.97 4.99
CA ILE A 288 8.12 2.93 4.69
C ILE A 288 7.45 1.57 4.51
N ALA A 289 7.86 0.85 3.45
CA ALA A 289 7.34 -0.47 3.10
C ALA A 289 7.86 -1.55 4.08
N ASN A 290 7.58 -1.37 5.36
CA ASN A 290 7.83 -2.33 6.44
C ASN A 290 6.99 -1.97 7.67
N TYR A 291 6.70 -2.96 8.52
CA TYR A 291 6.06 -2.72 9.81
C TYR A 291 7.04 -2.07 10.79
N VAL A 292 6.59 -0.98 11.41
CA VAL A 292 7.39 -0.18 12.33
C VAL A 292 6.62 0.05 13.62
N LYS A 293 7.32 -0.07 14.75
CA LYS A 293 6.80 0.24 16.08
C LYS A 293 7.84 1.04 16.86
N GLU A 294 7.52 2.27 17.26
CA GLU A 294 8.41 3.15 18.06
C GLU A 294 9.82 3.28 17.46
N GLY A 295 9.90 3.48 16.14
CA GLY A 295 11.19 3.58 15.44
C GLY A 295 11.89 2.25 15.16
N ASN A 296 11.32 1.11 15.64
CA ASN A 296 11.88 -0.23 15.44
C ASN A 296 11.22 -0.93 14.27
N PHE A 297 12.00 -1.65 13.48
CA PHE A 297 11.51 -2.52 12.42
C PHE A 297 11.11 -3.89 12.97
N VAL A 298 9.89 -4.32 12.65
CA VAL A 298 9.33 -5.59 13.16
C VAL A 298 9.72 -6.77 12.26
N ASN A 299 9.66 -6.60 10.94
CA ASN A 299 10.04 -7.63 9.97
C ASN A 299 11.51 -7.53 9.57
N ARG A 300 12.11 -8.65 9.14
CA ARG A 300 13.54 -8.74 8.79
C ARG A 300 13.84 -8.29 7.36
N GLY A 301 12.99 -8.64 6.39
CA GLY A 301 13.23 -8.37 4.97
C GLY A 301 13.03 -6.91 4.54
N GLY A 302 13.46 -6.58 3.34
CA GLY A 302 13.34 -5.25 2.79
C GLY A 302 14.05 -4.18 3.63
N TYR A 303 13.32 -3.16 4.05
CA TYR A 303 13.82 -2.12 4.97
C TYR A 303 14.07 -2.64 6.39
N GLY A 304 13.49 -3.78 6.78
CA GLY A 304 13.60 -4.33 8.13
C GLY A 304 15.02 -4.69 8.58
N LYS A 305 15.96 -4.87 7.64
CA LYS A 305 17.38 -5.07 7.95
C LYS A 305 18.01 -3.87 8.68
N LEU A 306 17.41 -2.67 8.58
CA LEU A 306 17.88 -1.47 9.29
C LEU A 306 17.81 -1.61 10.82
N ARG A 307 17.08 -2.59 11.37
CA ARG A 307 17.15 -2.98 12.78
C ARG A 307 18.57 -3.36 13.23
N LEU A 308 19.43 -3.78 12.28
CA LEU A 308 20.84 -4.11 12.54
C LEU A 308 21.74 -2.86 12.65
N ILE A 309 21.23 -1.69 12.26
CA ILE A 309 21.91 -0.41 12.40
C ILE A 309 21.57 0.23 13.74
N SER A 310 20.27 0.26 14.08
CA SER A 310 19.79 0.82 15.34
C SER A 310 18.47 0.16 15.76
N SER A 311 18.29 -0.02 17.06
CA SER A 311 17.01 -0.43 17.65
C SER A 311 15.96 0.67 17.60
N ASN A 312 16.36 1.94 17.51
CA ASN A 312 15.47 3.08 17.23
C ASN A 312 16.02 3.88 16.06
N TYR A 313 15.52 3.57 14.87
CA TYR A 313 16.01 4.17 13.65
C TYR A 313 15.51 5.62 13.45
N GLU A 314 14.40 6.01 14.08
CA GLU A 314 13.93 7.40 14.12
C GLU A 314 14.95 8.30 14.83
N GLU A 315 15.38 7.87 16.00
CA GLU A 315 16.37 8.59 16.80
C GLU A 315 17.76 8.61 16.13
N TYR A 316 18.19 7.47 15.59
CA TYR A 316 19.43 7.38 14.82
C TYR A 316 19.48 8.39 13.66
N LEU A 317 18.40 8.50 12.87
CA LEU A 317 18.31 9.48 11.78
C LEU A 317 18.31 10.92 12.30
N SER A 318 17.58 11.18 13.40
CA SER A 318 17.54 12.51 14.02
C SER A 318 18.93 12.97 14.49
N ASP A 319 19.68 12.10 15.14
CA ASP A 319 21.03 12.39 15.63
C ASP A 319 22.03 12.59 14.47
N TYR A 320 21.96 11.73 13.43
CA TYR A 320 22.77 11.93 12.23
C TYR A 320 22.55 13.28 11.57
N LEU A 321 21.28 13.71 11.47
CA LEU A 321 20.95 15.01 10.86
C LEU A 321 21.33 16.18 11.77
N TYR A 322 21.24 16.02 13.09
CA TYR A 322 21.72 17.02 14.05
C TYR A 322 23.23 17.28 13.88
N ASP A 323 24.03 16.21 13.77
CA ASP A 323 25.48 16.33 13.55
C ASP A 323 25.84 17.05 12.22
N LYS A 324 24.95 16.95 11.21
CA LYS A 324 25.19 17.57 9.89
C LYS A 324 24.72 19.02 9.77
N TYR A 325 23.61 19.35 10.43
CA TYR A 325 22.94 20.65 10.21
C TYR A 325 22.86 21.51 11.47
N ASN A 326 23.31 21.02 12.61
CA ASN A 326 23.15 21.65 13.93
C ASN A 326 21.68 22.07 14.18
N LYS A 327 20.75 21.28 13.64
CA LYS A 327 19.31 21.44 13.74
C LYS A 327 18.68 20.08 14.03
N ARG A 328 17.85 20.00 15.08
CA ARG A 328 17.13 18.76 15.40
C ARG A 328 15.95 18.59 14.48
N PHE A 329 15.89 17.43 13.81
CA PHE A 329 14.76 17.00 13.02
C PHE A 329 14.01 15.91 13.77
N VAL A 330 12.69 15.99 13.78
CA VAL A 330 11.79 14.99 14.33
C VAL A 330 11.44 14.02 13.22
N ILE A 331 12.04 12.84 13.26
CA ILE A 331 11.77 11.78 12.28
C ILE A 331 10.60 10.94 12.78
N LYS A 332 9.66 10.61 11.87
CA LYS A 332 8.59 9.66 12.16
C LYS A 332 8.50 8.62 11.07
N LEU A 333 8.78 7.35 11.43
CA LEU A 333 8.59 6.22 10.54
C LEU A 333 7.17 5.69 10.66
N ILE A 334 6.53 5.46 9.52
CA ILE A 334 5.13 5.05 9.44
C ILE A 334 5.04 3.91 8.42
N HIS A 335 4.44 2.78 8.82
CA HIS A 335 4.14 1.70 7.89
C HIS A 335 3.35 2.24 6.68
N ASP A 336 3.70 1.84 5.47
CA ASP A 336 3.15 2.38 4.22
C ASP A 336 1.62 2.24 4.13
N GLY A 337 1.07 1.08 4.51
CA GLY A 337 -0.38 0.87 4.59
C GLY A 337 -1.05 1.81 5.60
N THR A 338 -0.41 2.05 6.74
CA THR A 338 -0.91 3.01 7.75
C THR A 338 -0.86 4.44 7.21
N ALA A 339 0.23 4.83 6.56
CA ALA A 339 0.35 6.14 5.94
C ALA A 339 -0.74 6.37 4.88
N MET A 340 -0.95 5.39 3.99
CA MET A 340 -2.03 5.49 3.00
C MET A 340 -3.41 5.63 3.64
N ALA A 341 -3.70 4.81 4.66
CA ALA A 341 -4.99 4.82 5.33
C ALA A 341 -5.29 6.16 6.03
N LYS A 342 -4.27 6.81 6.61
CA LYS A 342 -4.38 8.11 7.24
C LYS A 342 -4.87 9.24 6.31
N ALA A 343 -4.72 9.10 5.02
CA ALA A 343 -5.31 10.02 4.04
C ALA A 343 -6.85 9.97 3.99
N PHE A 344 -7.47 8.98 4.66
CA PHE A 344 -8.91 8.72 4.68
C PHE A 344 -9.51 8.71 6.08
N ASP A 345 -8.96 9.49 7.02
CA ASP A 345 -9.41 9.53 8.41
C ASP A 345 -10.90 9.91 8.61
N ASN A 346 -11.54 10.42 7.55
CA ASN A 346 -12.97 10.72 7.53
C ASN A 346 -13.87 9.51 7.25
N TYR A 347 -13.32 8.34 6.92
CA TYR A 347 -14.08 7.11 6.70
C TYR A 347 -14.02 6.21 7.92
N ASN A 348 -15.12 6.14 8.66
CA ASN A 348 -15.27 5.21 9.77
C ASN A 348 -15.48 3.78 9.26
N ASN A 349 -15.17 2.78 10.10
CA ASN A 349 -15.38 1.36 9.81
C ASN A 349 -14.88 0.95 8.42
N SER A 350 -13.67 1.40 8.09
CA SER A 350 -13.07 1.23 6.77
C SER A 350 -11.67 0.62 6.83
N VAL A 351 -11.27 0.06 5.70
CA VAL A 351 -9.91 -0.42 5.46
C VAL A 351 -9.39 0.12 4.14
N CYS A 352 -8.13 0.50 4.09
CA CYS A 352 -7.41 0.83 2.87
C CYS A 352 -6.59 -0.39 2.45
N ILE A 353 -6.82 -0.86 1.21
CA ILE A 353 -6.11 -1.98 0.59
C ILE A 353 -5.34 -1.46 -0.61
N SER A 354 -4.03 -1.51 -0.55
CA SER A 354 -3.15 -1.18 -1.67
C SER A 354 -2.98 -2.37 -2.59
N LEU A 355 -3.24 -2.17 -3.89
CA LEU A 355 -3.08 -3.16 -4.94
C LEU A 355 -1.71 -2.97 -5.61
N GLY A 356 -0.77 -3.86 -5.32
CA GLY A 356 0.62 -3.81 -5.80
C GLY A 356 1.21 -5.20 -6.02
N THR A 357 2.52 -5.34 -5.85
CA THR A 357 3.24 -6.64 -5.85
C THR A 357 2.77 -7.55 -4.72
N ALA A 358 2.22 -6.95 -3.67
CA ALA A 358 1.50 -7.60 -2.58
C ALA A 358 0.40 -6.65 -2.08
N PHE A 359 -0.54 -7.17 -1.27
CA PHE A 359 -1.52 -6.33 -0.61
C PHE A 359 -0.89 -5.59 0.57
N GLY A 360 -0.97 -4.26 0.54
CA GLY A 360 -0.73 -3.42 1.70
C GLY A 360 -2.06 -3.12 2.41
N ILE A 361 -2.07 -3.19 3.73
CA ILE A 361 -3.27 -2.98 4.55
C ILE A 361 -3.04 -1.83 5.53
N GLY A 362 -4.04 -0.97 5.66
CA GLY A 362 -4.10 0.05 6.70
C GLY A 362 -5.54 0.38 7.07
N PHE A 363 -5.72 0.83 8.30
CA PHE A 363 -7.04 1.22 8.79
C PHE A 363 -7.03 2.73 9.05
N PRO A 364 -7.96 3.51 8.44
CA PRO A 364 -8.03 4.96 8.60
C PRO A 364 -8.19 5.42 10.05
N ASN A 365 -9.08 4.77 10.81
CA ASN A 365 -9.33 5.06 12.20
C ASN A 365 -8.60 4.07 13.12
N LYS A 366 -8.21 4.59 14.29
CA LYS A 366 -7.52 3.83 15.35
C LYS A 366 -8.44 2.82 16.03
#